data_3178cde3611e59a1f1021c787f49781f
#
_entry.id   3178cde3611e59a1f1021c787f49781f
#
_cell.length_a   1.000
_cell.length_b   1.000
_cell.length_c   1.000
_cell.angle_alpha   90.00
_cell.angle_beta   90.00
_cell.angle_gamma   90.00
#
_symmetry.space_group_name_H-M   'P 1'
#
loop_
_entity.id
_entity.type
_entity.pdbx_description
1 polymer ?
#
loop_
_entity_poly.entity_id
_entity_poly.type
_entity_poly.pdbx_seq_one_letter_code
_entity_poly.pdbx_strand_id
1 'polypeptide(L)'
;MSGANIVHSGYGLRCEKLDKPLNLGWGLDNSAVLHWPGELPTGWLCDALDQIFIAAPQLSAVVLPWSEWCEEPQALTLFGQVQSDIIHRSAFWQLPLWLSSPANRDSGEMVFDAEREIYFPQRPPRPQGEVYRRYDPRIRRMLSFRIADPVSDAERFTRWMNDPRVEYFWEQSGSLEVQIAYLERQLTSKHAFPLIGCFDDRPFSYFEIYWAAEDRIGRHYVQSWLRGVTHYLLLNEPRTQRTVLEPRTDNQRLFRHLEPAGYRTIKEFDFPHKRSRMVMADRHHFFTEVGL
;
A
#
# COMPACT_ATOMS: atom_id res chain seq x y z
N MET A 1 30.27 3.44 -25.72
CA MET A 1 30.43 4.29 -24.52
C MET A 1 29.92 5.69 -24.89
N SER A 2 28.64 5.93 -24.75
CA SER A 2 28.05 7.27 -24.93
C SER A 2 27.81 7.83 -23.52
N GLY A 3 28.62 8.82 -23.13
CA GLY A 3 28.43 9.52 -21.88
C GLY A 3 27.09 10.23 -21.87
N ALA A 4 26.25 9.94 -20.91
CA ALA A 4 25.03 10.69 -20.67
C ALA A 4 25.42 12.15 -20.37
N ASN A 5 24.96 13.07 -21.21
CA ASN A 5 25.14 14.49 -20.98
C ASN A 5 24.29 14.90 -19.76
N ILE A 6 24.92 15.03 -18.62
CA ILE A 6 24.29 15.49 -17.38
C ILE A 6 24.11 17.00 -17.51
N VAL A 7 22.86 17.46 -17.62
CA VAL A 7 22.53 18.87 -17.54
C VAL A 7 22.39 19.26 -16.07
N HIS A 8 23.34 19.99 -15.53
CA HIS A 8 23.26 20.58 -14.20
C HIS A 8 22.19 21.69 -14.18
N SER A 9 20.97 21.34 -13.79
CA SER A 9 19.98 22.33 -13.36
C SER A 9 19.69 22.13 -11.89
N GLY A 10 20.04 23.13 -11.07
CA GLY A 10 20.03 23.05 -9.62
C GLY A 10 18.63 23.06 -9.01
N TYR A 11 17.88 21.98 -9.14
CA TYR A 11 16.75 21.72 -8.28
C TYR A 11 17.24 20.77 -7.17
N GLY A 12 17.65 21.36 -6.05
CA GLY A 12 17.95 20.59 -4.86
C GLY A 12 16.67 20.01 -4.28
N LEU A 13 16.43 18.72 -4.48
CA LEU A 13 15.44 17.99 -3.67
C LEU A 13 16.01 17.87 -2.25
N ARG A 14 15.18 18.15 -1.24
CA ARG A 14 15.55 17.98 0.16
C ARG A 14 14.79 16.76 0.68
N CYS A 15 15.51 15.81 1.29
CA CYS A 15 14.86 14.71 1.98
C CYS A 15 14.25 15.24 3.28
N GLU A 16 12.93 15.41 3.32
CA GLU A 16 12.21 16.03 4.45
C GLU A 16 12.39 15.24 5.76
N LYS A 17 12.42 13.90 5.68
CA LYS A 17 12.64 13.04 6.85
C LYS A 17 14.02 13.22 7.48
N LEU A 18 15.00 13.56 6.66
CA LEU A 18 16.40 13.74 7.10
C LEU A 18 16.82 15.20 7.19
N ASP A 19 15.96 16.11 6.74
CA ASP A 19 16.25 17.55 6.64
C ASP A 19 17.55 17.87 5.89
N LYS A 20 17.90 17.05 4.87
CA LYS A 20 19.15 17.16 4.12
C LYS A 20 18.92 17.31 2.61
N PRO A 21 19.76 18.10 1.92
CA PRO A 21 19.69 18.19 0.47
C PRO A 21 20.16 16.87 -0.17
N LEU A 22 19.50 16.49 -1.26
CA LEU A 22 19.90 15.34 -2.10
C LEU A 22 20.62 15.85 -3.35
N ASN A 23 21.75 15.25 -3.67
CA ASN A 23 22.53 15.59 -4.85
C ASN A 23 22.06 14.74 -6.02
N LEU A 24 21.20 15.30 -6.89
CA LEU A 24 20.69 14.66 -8.07
C LEU A 24 21.23 15.29 -9.35
N GLY A 25 21.87 14.47 -10.18
CA GLY A 25 22.19 14.82 -11.57
C GLY A 25 21.08 14.34 -12.50
N TRP A 26 20.39 15.26 -13.20
CA TRP A 26 19.29 14.90 -14.10
C TRP A 26 19.78 14.39 -15.46
N GLY A 27 19.25 13.24 -15.93
CA GLY A 27 19.45 12.69 -17.26
C GLY A 27 18.41 13.19 -18.26
N LEU A 28 18.63 12.88 -19.55
CA LEU A 28 17.71 13.27 -20.64
C LEU A 28 16.50 12.33 -20.82
N ASP A 29 16.52 11.16 -20.19
CA ASP A 29 15.61 10.03 -20.39
C ASP A 29 14.65 9.81 -19.19
N ASN A 30 14.28 10.87 -18.50
CA ASN A 30 13.49 10.80 -17.25
C ASN A 30 14.19 9.96 -16.16
N SER A 31 15.52 9.95 -16.16
CA SER A 31 16.33 9.39 -15.08
C SER A 31 17.11 10.46 -14.32
N ALA A 32 17.57 10.12 -13.11
CA ALA A 32 18.48 10.96 -12.36
C ALA A 32 19.58 10.10 -11.73
N VAL A 33 20.78 10.67 -11.60
CA VAL A 33 21.90 10.05 -10.87
C VAL A 33 21.89 10.59 -9.45
N LEU A 34 21.81 9.71 -8.47
CA LEU A 34 21.95 10.07 -7.05
C LEU A 34 23.41 9.89 -6.64
N HIS A 35 24.07 10.99 -6.32
CA HIS A 35 25.45 10.96 -5.85
C HIS A 35 25.51 10.68 -4.36
N TRP A 36 26.56 9.96 -3.96
CA TRP A 36 26.83 9.63 -2.56
C TRP A 36 26.99 10.91 -1.71
N PRO A 37 26.17 11.10 -0.69
CA PRO A 37 26.15 12.36 0.07
C PRO A 37 27.26 12.47 1.15
N GLY A 38 28.07 11.47 1.33
CA GLY A 38 29.25 11.47 2.24
C GLY A 38 28.98 11.44 3.75
N GLU A 39 27.85 11.95 4.23
CA GLU A 39 27.55 12.12 5.67
C GLU A 39 26.10 11.78 6.06
N LEU A 40 25.40 10.92 5.33
CA LEU A 40 24.04 10.58 5.68
C LEU A 40 23.96 9.35 6.59
N PRO A 41 22.99 9.28 7.50
CA PRO A 41 22.84 8.15 8.41
C PRO A 41 22.60 6.84 7.66
N THR A 42 23.16 5.74 8.18
CA THR A 42 22.87 4.39 7.68
C THR A 42 21.34 4.16 7.69
N GLY A 43 20.82 3.58 6.62
CA GLY A 43 19.40 3.22 6.55
C GLY A 43 18.47 4.25 5.91
N TRP A 44 18.98 5.37 5.42
CA TRP A 44 18.19 6.45 4.83
C TRP A 44 17.88 6.30 3.32
N LEU A 45 18.68 5.48 2.61
CA LEU A 45 18.63 5.43 1.13
C LEU A 45 17.23 5.08 0.60
N CYS A 46 16.57 4.07 1.17
CA CYS A 46 15.23 3.68 0.73
C CYS A 46 14.18 4.79 0.98
N ASP A 47 14.26 5.49 2.10
CA ASP A 47 13.41 6.64 2.38
C ASP A 47 13.68 7.80 1.42
N ALA A 48 14.94 8.04 1.05
CA ALA A 48 15.32 9.08 0.10
C ALA A 48 14.81 8.76 -1.31
N LEU A 49 14.99 7.52 -1.78
CA LEU A 49 14.46 7.08 -3.08
C LEU A 49 12.93 7.20 -3.15
N ASP A 50 12.23 6.80 -2.10
CA ASP A 50 10.78 6.94 -2.01
C ASP A 50 10.35 8.42 -2.13
N GLN A 51 11.01 9.32 -1.42
CA GLN A 51 10.74 10.75 -1.49
C GLN A 51 11.11 11.37 -2.85
N ILE A 52 12.21 10.95 -3.46
CA ILE A 52 12.60 11.38 -4.81
C ILE A 52 11.50 11.02 -5.81
N PHE A 53 11.05 9.78 -5.83
CA PHE A 53 10.04 9.33 -6.77
C PHE A 53 8.67 9.99 -6.57
N ILE A 54 8.35 10.39 -5.32
CA ILE A 54 7.12 11.15 -5.02
C ILE A 54 7.26 12.62 -5.42
N ALA A 55 8.38 13.24 -5.11
CA ALA A 55 8.62 14.67 -5.38
C ALA A 55 8.83 14.95 -6.88
N ALA A 56 9.35 13.97 -7.61
CA ALA A 56 9.64 14.05 -9.04
C ALA A 56 8.91 12.94 -9.82
N PRO A 57 7.58 13.02 -9.99
CA PRO A 57 6.78 11.97 -10.63
C PRO A 57 7.14 11.73 -12.10
N GLN A 58 7.83 12.66 -12.74
CA GLN A 58 8.38 12.49 -14.09
C GLN A 58 9.58 11.54 -14.14
N LEU A 59 10.28 11.29 -13.01
CA LEU A 59 11.38 10.34 -12.98
C LEU A 59 10.86 8.90 -13.07
N SER A 60 11.37 8.16 -14.04
CA SER A 60 11.13 6.72 -14.18
C SER A 60 12.18 5.87 -13.47
N ALA A 61 13.40 6.41 -13.28
CA ALA A 61 14.51 5.69 -12.68
C ALA A 61 15.49 6.63 -11.93
N VAL A 62 16.17 6.07 -10.94
CA VAL A 62 17.35 6.67 -10.27
C VAL A 62 18.53 5.74 -10.44
N VAL A 63 19.65 6.28 -10.90
CA VAL A 63 20.92 5.58 -11.02
C VAL A 63 21.71 5.79 -9.73
N LEU A 64 22.17 4.70 -9.14
CA LEU A 64 23.11 4.67 -8.02
C LEU A 64 24.46 4.18 -8.58
N PRO A 65 25.40 5.09 -8.94
CA PRO A 65 26.67 4.67 -9.54
C PRO A 65 27.41 3.67 -8.64
N TRP A 66 27.69 2.47 -9.16
CA TRP A 66 28.37 1.42 -8.39
C TRP A 66 29.62 1.93 -7.69
N SER A 67 30.43 2.74 -8.37
CA SER A 67 31.66 3.30 -7.82
C SER A 67 31.47 4.16 -6.57
N GLU A 68 30.28 4.70 -6.36
CA GLU A 68 29.97 5.55 -5.23
C GLU A 68 29.16 4.82 -4.14
N TRP A 69 28.42 3.75 -4.51
CA TRP A 69 27.43 3.12 -3.64
C TRP A 69 27.76 1.68 -3.24
N CYS A 70 28.88 1.11 -3.74
CA CYS A 70 29.22 -0.29 -3.49
C CYS A 70 29.54 -0.65 -2.01
N GLU A 71 29.75 0.34 -1.16
CA GLU A 71 29.97 0.13 0.28
C GLU A 71 28.72 0.41 1.13
N GLU A 72 27.65 0.95 0.53
CA GLU A 72 26.41 1.27 1.26
C GLU A 72 25.51 0.02 1.34
N PRO A 73 25.18 -0.48 2.56
CA PRO A 73 24.48 -1.76 2.73
C PRO A 73 23.08 -1.81 2.09
N GLN A 74 22.32 -0.70 2.12
CA GLN A 74 21.01 -0.67 1.48
C GLN A 74 21.13 -0.65 -0.05
N ALA A 75 22.14 0.04 -0.60
CA ALA A 75 22.39 0.03 -2.03
C ALA A 75 22.74 -1.38 -2.51
N LEU A 76 23.61 -2.09 -1.81
CA LEU A 76 23.94 -3.49 -2.12
C LEU A 76 22.72 -4.39 -2.08
N THR A 77 21.85 -4.19 -1.10
CA THR A 77 20.58 -4.93 -1.00
C THR A 77 19.67 -4.61 -2.19
N LEU A 78 19.53 -3.34 -2.56
CA LEU A 78 18.75 -2.92 -3.72
C LEU A 78 19.31 -3.48 -5.02
N PHE A 79 20.63 -3.40 -5.24
CA PHE A 79 21.29 -3.96 -6.43
C PHE A 79 21.05 -5.47 -6.56
N GLY A 80 21.13 -6.20 -5.43
CA GLY A 80 20.83 -7.64 -5.42
C GLY A 80 19.36 -7.96 -5.76
N GLN A 81 18.43 -7.14 -5.30
CA GLN A 81 16.99 -7.35 -5.54
C GLN A 81 16.57 -6.96 -6.97
N VAL A 82 17.07 -5.85 -7.50
CA VAL A 82 16.74 -5.37 -8.85
C VAL A 82 17.73 -5.81 -9.92
N GLN A 83 18.84 -6.42 -9.52
CA GLN A 83 19.96 -6.87 -10.39
C GLN A 83 20.51 -5.77 -11.30
N SER A 84 20.55 -4.53 -10.78
CA SER A 84 20.98 -3.34 -11.52
C SER A 84 21.32 -2.22 -10.56
N ASP A 85 22.19 -1.30 -11.00
CA ASP A 85 22.44 0.00 -10.39
C ASP A 85 21.42 1.08 -10.84
N ILE A 86 20.53 0.72 -11.80
CA ILE A 86 19.41 1.55 -12.23
C ILE A 86 18.18 1.09 -11.49
N ILE A 87 17.71 1.92 -10.56
CA ILE A 87 16.55 1.65 -9.73
C ILE A 87 15.30 2.26 -10.40
N HIS A 88 14.54 1.43 -11.11
CA HIS A 88 13.28 1.86 -11.70
C HIS A 88 12.22 2.06 -10.61
N ARG A 89 11.47 3.17 -10.69
CA ARG A 89 10.38 3.51 -9.76
C ARG A 89 9.40 2.35 -9.56
N SER A 90 8.93 1.75 -10.66
CA SER A 90 7.97 0.65 -10.61
C SER A 90 8.54 -0.61 -9.95
N ALA A 91 9.83 -0.90 -10.14
CA ALA A 91 10.50 -2.02 -9.47
C ALA A 91 10.74 -1.71 -7.98
N PHE A 92 11.19 -0.51 -7.66
CA PHE A 92 11.45 -0.07 -6.28
C PHE A 92 10.20 -0.19 -5.40
N TRP A 93 9.06 0.32 -5.86
CA TRP A 93 7.82 0.25 -5.09
C TRP A 93 7.20 -1.15 -5.00
N GLN A 94 7.69 -2.12 -5.74
CA GLN A 94 7.33 -3.54 -5.58
C GLN A 94 8.20 -4.29 -4.58
N LEU A 95 9.26 -3.67 -4.06
CA LEU A 95 10.09 -4.27 -3.03
C LEU A 95 9.34 -4.32 -1.68
N PRO A 96 9.54 -5.36 -0.87
CA PRO A 96 8.82 -5.52 0.41
C PRO A 96 9.40 -4.67 1.55
N LEU A 97 9.89 -3.47 1.24
CA LEU A 97 10.62 -2.60 2.17
C LEU A 97 9.75 -2.07 3.32
N TRP A 98 8.45 -1.97 3.09
CA TRP A 98 7.49 -1.42 4.04
C TRP A 98 6.66 -2.48 4.76
N LEU A 99 6.87 -3.76 4.45
CA LEU A 99 6.21 -4.86 5.14
C LEU A 99 6.95 -5.21 6.43
N SER A 100 6.19 -5.42 7.51
CA SER A 100 6.75 -5.86 8.79
C SER A 100 7.13 -7.35 8.81
N SER A 101 6.64 -8.11 7.82
CA SER A 101 6.97 -9.53 7.62
C SER A 101 7.20 -9.78 6.13
N PRO A 102 8.07 -10.73 5.77
CA PRO A 102 8.28 -11.09 4.37
C PRO A 102 6.97 -11.45 3.68
N ALA A 103 6.80 -10.97 2.44
CA ALA A 103 5.67 -11.39 1.62
C ALA A 103 5.73 -12.90 1.36
N ASN A 104 4.58 -13.56 1.37
CA ASN A 104 4.51 -14.97 0.99
C ASN A 104 4.78 -15.11 -0.51
N ARG A 105 5.87 -15.80 -0.85
CA ARG A 105 6.28 -16.05 -2.23
C ARG A 105 5.93 -17.47 -2.73
N ASP A 106 5.38 -18.30 -1.84
CA ASP A 106 5.01 -19.66 -2.22
C ASP A 106 3.84 -19.64 -3.20
N SER A 107 3.94 -20.42 -4.25
CA SER A 107 2.88 -20.54 -5.27
C SER A 107 1.56 -21.10 -4.73
N GLY A 108 1.56 -21.60 -3.50
CA GLY A 108 0.42 -22.18 -2.79
C GLY A 108 -0.30 -23.27 -3.60
N GLU A 109 -0.42 -24.45 -3.06
CA GLU A 109 -1.27 -25.48 -3.66
C GLU A 109 -2.73 -25.03 -3.66
N MET A 110 -3.51 -25.45 -4.66
CA MET A 110 -4.96 -25.21 -4.67
C MET A 110 -5.63 -26.13 -3.67
N VAL A 111 -6.36 -25.54 -2.73
CA VAL A 111 -7.12 -26.24 -1.71
C VAL A 111 -8.59 -26.24 -2.11
N PHE A 112 -9.25 -27.37 -2.01
CA PHE A 112 -10.68 -27.49 -2.23
C PHE A 112 -11.44 -27.32 -0.90
N ASP A 113 -12.32 -26.33 -0.84
CA ASP A 113 -13.27 -26.16 0.25
C ASP A 113 -14.57 -26.89 -0.11
N ALA A 114 -14.79 -28.04 0.52
CA ALA A 114 -15.97 -28.87 0.24
C ALA A 114 -17.28 -28.25 0.74
N GLU A 115 -17.24 -27.37 1.74
CA GLU A 115 -18.43 -26.68 2.26
C GLU A 115 -18.94 -25.62 1.30
N ARG A 116 -18.00 -24.93 0.60
CA ARG A 116 -18.30 -23.86 -0.34
C ARG A 116 -18.27 -24.31 -1.81
N GLU A 117 -17.76 -25.52 -2.06
CA GLU A 117 -17.54 -26.07 -3.40
C GLU A 117 -16.64 -25.19 -4.28
N ILE A 118 -15.60 -24.58 -3.70
CA ILE A 118 -14.65 -23.70 -4.40
C ILE A 118 -13.20 -24.17 -4.22
N TYR A 119 -12.39 -23.90 -5.24
CA TYR A 119 -10.94 -24.00 -5.14
C TYR A 119 -10.34 -22.62 -4.86
N PHE A 120 -9.40 -22.55 -3.93
CA PHE A 120 -8.60 -21.35 -3.69
C PHE A 120 -7.13 -21.73 -3.40
N PRO A 121 -6.18 -20.82 -3.68
CA PRO A 121 -4.78 -21.09 -3.34
C PRO A 121 -4.59 -21.11 -1.82
N GLN A 122 -3.76 -22.01 -1.31
CA GLN A 122 -3.42 -22.06 0.11
C GLN A 122 -3.00 -20.67 0.60
N ARG A 123 -3.58 -20.24 1.70
CA ARG A 123 -3.35 -18.91 2.27
C ARG A 123 -2.08 -18.88 3.11
N PRO A 124 -1.34 -17.79 3.08
CA PRO A 124 -0.27 -17.57 4.03
C PRO A 124 -0.81 -17.52 5.46
N PRO A 125 0.04 -17.77 6.47
CA PRO A 125 -0.32 -17.52 7.84
C PRO A 125 -0.88 -16.09 8.02
N ARG A 126 -1.91 -15.97 8.88
CA ARG A 126 -2.47 -14.66 9.17
C ARG A 126 -1.39 -13.73 9.72
N PRO A 127 -1.25 -12.51 9.20
CA PRO A 127 -0.33 -11.53 9.76
C PRO A 127 -0.76 -11.12 11.17
N GLN A 128 0.19 -10.70 12.00
CA GLN A 128 -0.04 -10.25 13.37
C GLN A 128 0.64 -8.89 13.62
N GLY A 129 0.10 -8.13 14.57
CA GLY A 129 0.65 -6.83 14.92
C GLY A 129 0.64 -5.83 13.78
N GLU A 130 1.70 -5.05 13.67
CA GLU A 130 1.90 -4.13 12.54
C GLU A 130 2.31 -4.92 11.29
N VAL A 131 1.68 -4.60 10.16
CA VAL A 131 1.88 -5.31 8.89
C VAL A 131 2.55 -4.42 7.83
N TYR A 132 2.45 -3.11 7.98
CA TYR A 132 2.96 -2.14 7.02
C TYR A 132 3.29 -0.83 7.72
N ARG A 133 4.43 -0.21 7.36
CA ARG A 133 4.83 1.12 7.84
C ARG A 133 5.57 1.88 6.75
N ARG A 134 5.16 3.12 6.50
CA ARG A 134 5.77 4.02 5.52
C ARG A 134 5.59 5.49 5.90
N TYR A 135 6.64 6.28 5.74
CA TYR A 135 6.52 7.73 5.81
C TYR A 135 5.87 8.28 4.54
N ASP A 136 4.76 9.02 4.66
CA ASP A 136 4.16 9.73 3.53
C ASP A 136 4.60 11.21 3.52
N PRO A 137 5.49 11.61 2.60
CA PRO A 137 6.00 12.97 2.56
C PRO A 137 4.96 14.00 2.14
N ARG A 138 3.86 13.62 1.49
CA ARG A 138 2.78 14.55 1.10
C ARG A 138 2.06 15.11 2.31
N ILE A 139 1.87 14.29 3.33
CA ILE A 139 1.20 14.66 4.57
C ILE A 139 2.15 14.76 5.77
N ARG A 140 3.45 14.46 5.56
CA ARG A 140 4.53 14.48 6.55
C ARG A 140 4.18 13.67 7.80
N ARG A 141 3.65 12.45 7.58
CA ARG A 141 3.25 11.54 8.65
C ARG A 141 3.67 10.12 8.37
N MET A 142 3.91 9.40 9.45
CA MET A 142 4.10 7.96 9.38
C MET A 142 2.72 7.29 9.21
N LEU A 143 2.49 6.66 8.07
CA LEU A 143 1.33 5.80 7.82
C LEU A 143 1.69 4.38 8.22
N SER A 144 0.83 3.73 9.00
CA SER A 144 0.97 2.30 9.31
C SER A 144 -0.36 1.58 9.31
N PHE A 145 -0.30 0.26 9.10
CA PHE A 145 -1.44 -0.64 9.25
C PHE A 145 -1.07 -1.74 10.23
N ARG A 146 -1.99 -2.06 11.12
CA ARG A 146 -1.85 -3.16 12.06
C ARG A 146 -3.14 -3.97 12.16
N ILE A 147 -3.04 -5.21 12.59
CA ILE A 147 -4.23 -6.01 12.91
C ILE A 147 -5.01 -5.33 14.04
N ALA A 148 -6.34 -5.31 13.93
CA ALA A 148 -7.20 -4.79 15.00
C ALA A 148 -7.14 -5.68 16.24
N ASP A 149 -7.16 -5.06 17.40
CA ASP A 149 -7.17 -5.75 18.69
C ASP A 149 -8.55 -5.52 19.37
N PRO A 150 -9.35 -6.59 19.61
CA PRO A 150 -10.66 -6.47 20.22
C PRO A 150 -10.66 -5.83 21.61
N VAL A 151 -9.54 -5.87 22.34
CA VAL A 151 -9.43 -5.27 23.67
C VAL A 151 -9.15 -3.77 23.58
N SER A 152 -8.11 -3.38 22.85
CA SER A 152 -7.65 -1.99 22.81
C SER A 152 -8.38 -1.11 21.79
N ASP A 153 -8.99 -1.70 20.76
CA ASP A 153 -9.68 -0.97 19.70
C ASP A 153 -11.21 -0.93 19.85
N ALA A 154 -11.80 -1.78 20.67
CA ALA A 154 -13.25 -1.95 20.72
C ALA A 154 -14.03 -0.65 20.97
N GLU A 155 -13.64 0.16 21.95
CA GLU A 155 -14.33 1.44 22.25
C GLU A 155 -14.27 2.42 21.08
N ARG A 156 -13.10 2.49 20.41
CA ARG A 156 -12.90 3.35 19.26
C ARG A 156 -13.69 2.83 18.07
N PHE A 157 -13.63 1.53 17.81
CA PHE A 157 -14.37 0.87 16.76
C PHE A 157 -15.89 1.07 16.95
N THR A 158 -16.41 0.91 18.19
CA THR A 158 -17.81 1.17 18.53
C THR A 158 -18.20 2.61 18.17
N ARG A 159 -17.39 3.60 18.56
CA ARG A 159 -17.65 5.00 18.20
C ARG A 159 -17.69 5.21 16.68
N TRP A 160 -16.80 4.57 15.93
CA TRP A 160 -16.77 4.69 14.48
C TRP A 160 -17.99 4.05 13.83
N MET A 161 -18.36 2.83 14.23
CA MET A 161 -19.49 2.11 13.64
C MET A 161 -20.85 2.75 14.00
N ASN A 162 -20.95 3.42 15.14
CA ASN A 162 -22.14 4.16 15.57
C ASN A 162 -22.18 5.61 15.04
N ASP A 163 -21.17 6.12 14.32
CA ASP A 163 -21.28 7.40 13.62
C ASP A 163 -22.32 7.26 12.50
N PRO A 164 -23.37 8.13 12.45
CA PRO A 164 -24.44 7.99 11.47
C PRO A 164 -23.99 7.97 10.02
N ARG A 165 -22.84 8.60 9.71
CA ARG A 165 -22.25 8.58 8.35
C ARG A 165 -21.61 7.24 8.02
N VAL A 166 -21.09 6.53 9.03
CA VAL A 166 -20.50 5.20 8.88
C VAL A 166 -21.62 4.15 8.89
N GLU A 167 -22.52 4.24 9.84
CA GLU A 167 -23.66 3.34 9.99
C GLU A 167 -24.51 3.27 8.71
N TYR A 168 -24.79 4.43 8.08
CA TYR A 168 -25.52 4.49 6.81
C TYR A 168 -24.94 3.57 5.73
N PHE A 169 -23.64 3.39 5.71
CA PHE A 169 -22.98 2.56 4.71
C PHE A 169 -22.64 1.15 5.20
N TRP A 170 -22.26 0.99 6.45
CA TRP A 170 -21.78 -0.27 7.00
C TRP A 170 -22.88 -1.12 7.64
N GLU A 171 -23.94 -0.47 8.13
CA GLU A 171 -25.05 -1.14 8.82
C GLU A 171 -24.53 -2.09 9.94
N GLN A 172 -23.54 -1.61 10.70
CA GLN A 172 -22.84 -2.35 11.74
C GLN A 172 -22.86 -1.60 13.09
N SER A 173 -23.85 -0.71 13.30
CA SER A 173 -24.02 -0.08 14.60
C SER A 173 -24.40 -1.10 15.67
N GLY A 174 -24.02 -0.84 16.91
CA GLY A 174 -24.30 -1.75 18.02
C GLY A 174 -23.61 -1.36 19.34
N SER A 175 -23.86 -2.15 20.38
CA SER A 175 -23.21 -1.98 21.68
C SER A 175 -21.72 -2.36 21.63
N LEU A 176 -20.98 -2.03 22.67
CA LEU A 176 -19.57 -2.39 22.82
C LEU A 176 -19.37 -3.91 22.69
N GLU A 177 -20.23 -4.70 23.34
CA GLU A 177 -20.17 -6.16 23.32
C GLU A 177 -20.39 -6.73 21.91
N VAL A 178 -21.33 -6.15 21.16
CA VAL A 178 -21.58 -6.52 19.76
C VAL A 178 -20.35 -6.25 18.91
N GLN A 179 -19.69 -5.11 19.13
CA GLN A 179 -18.50 -4.74 18.36
C GLN A 179 -17.26 -5.57 18.74
N ILE A 180 -17.09 -5.93 20.01
CA ILE A 180 -16.05 -6.88 20.43
C ILE A 180 -16.25 -8.23 19.73
N ALA A 181 -17.45 -8.80 19.81
CA ALA A 181 -17.76 -10.07 19.16
C ALA A 181 -17.57 -10.00 17.62
N TYR A 182 -17.87 -8.86 17.02
CA TYR A 182 -17.61 -8.61 15.61
C TYR A 182 -16.12 -8.68 15.27
N LEU A 183 -15.27 -7.95 16.00
CA LEU A 183 -13.81 -7.96 15.79
C LEU A 183 -13.21 -9.36 16.03
N GLU A 184 -13.63 -10.07 17.08
CA GLU A 184 -13.21 -11.44 17.35
C GLU A 184 -13.57 -12.39 16.20
N ARG A 185 -14.78 -12.27 15.66
CA ARG A 185 -15.20 -13.05 14.49
C ARG A 185 -14.34 -12.75 13.27
N GLN A 186 -14.00 -11.49 13.02
CA GLN A 186 -13.09 -11.13 11.92
C GLN A 186 -11.68 -11.70 12.13
N LEU A 187 -11.20 -11.72 13.36
CA LEU A 187 -9.90 -12.33 13.69
C LEU A 187 -9.88 -13.86 13.53
N THR A 188 -11.00 -14.53 13.69
CA THR A 188 -11.10 -15.99 13.51
C THR A 188 -11.46 -16.40 12.08
N SER A 189 -11.88 -15.45 11.23
CA SER A 189 -12.25 -15.72 9.84
C SER A 189 -11.07 -16.31 9.04
N LYS A 190 -11.32 -17.33 8.24
CA LYS A 190 -10.29 -17.95 7.38
C LYS A 190 -9.95 -17.13 6.14
N HIS A 191 -10.84 -16.25 5.70
CA HIS A 191 -10.74 -15.52 4.44
C HIS A 191 -10.65 -14.00 4.58
N ALA A 192 -10.79 -13.47 5.80
CA ALA A 192 -10.73 -12.04 6.06
C ALA A 192 -9.90 -11.72 7.30
N PHE A 193 -9.39 -10.50 7.39
CA PHE A 193 -8.79 -9.97 8.61
C PHE A 193 -8.98 -8.45 8.73
N PRO A 194 -9.14 -7.97 9.98
CA PRO A 194 -9.38 -6.56 10.25
C PRO A 194 -8.07 -5.79 10.37
N LEU A 195 -7.97 -4.62 9.75
CA LEU A 195 -6.84 -3.70 9.90
C LEU A 195 -7.27 -2.37 10.51
N ILE A 196 -6.42 -1.83 11.36
CA ILE A 196 -6.45 -0.45 11.81
C ILE A 196 -5.38 0.34 11.06
N GLY A 197 -5.80 1.41 10.38
CA GLY A 197 -4.88 2.39 9.81
C GLY A 197 -4.54 3.45 10.84
N CYS A 198 -3.26 3.81 10.91
CA CYS A 198 -2.73 4.80 11.84
C CYS A 198 -1.92 5.88 11.11
N PHE A 199 -2.01 7.13 11.61
CA PHE A 199 -1.05 8.18 11.32
C PHE A 199 -0.30 8.53 12.60
N ASP A 200 1.05 8.46 12.56
CA ASP A 200 1.92 8.65 13.73
C ASP A 200 1.44 7.80 14.92
N ASP A 201 1.15 6.52 14.67
CA ASP A 201 0.63 5.52 15.60
C ASP A 201 -0.77 5.84 16.18
N ARG A 202 -1.42 6.90 15.72
CA ARG A 202 -2.78 7.25 16.11
C ARG A 202 -3.80 6.62 15.16
N PRO A 203 -4.63 5.70 15.63
CA PRO A 203 -5.67 5.07 14.82
C PRO A 203 -6.67 6.09 14.27
N PHE A 204 -6.94 6.00 12.97
CA PHE A 204 -7.89 6.89 12.28
C PHE A 204 -8.89 6.16 11.40
N SER A 205 -8.65 4.88 11.06
CA SER A 205 -9.50 4.13 10.13
C SER A 205 -9.50 2.64 10.43
N TYR A 206 -10.53 1.98 9.93
CA TYR A 206 -10.71 0.54 9.98
C TYR A 206 -10.92 -0.02 8.58
N PHE A 207 -10.40 -1.23 8.32
CA PHE A 207 -10.52 -1.94 7.06
C PHE A 207 -10.77 -3.41 7.28
N GLU A 208 -11.49 -4.03 6.39
CA GLU A 208 -11.55 -5.47 6.25
C GLU A 208 -10.85 -5.88 4.96
N ILE A 209 -9.82 -6.70 5.09
CA ILE A 209 -9.10 -7.29 3.97
C ILE A 209 -9.62 -8.71 3.81
N TYR A 210 -10.09 -9.06 2.63
CA TYR A 210 -10.62 -10.38 2.34
C TYR A 210 -10.25 -10.85 0.93
N TRP A 211 -10.33 -12.13 0.72
CA TRP A 211 -10.11 -12.73 -0.59
C TRP A 211 -11.40 -12.64 -1.40
N ALA A 212 -11.45 -11.78 -2.37
CA ALA A 212 -12.68 -11.45 -3.11
C ALA A 212 -13.33 -12.66 -3.81
N ALA A 213 -12.56 -13.68 -4.17
CA ALA A 213 -13.08 -14.92 -4.73
C ALA A 213 -13.89 -15.75 -3.72
N GLU A 214 -13.70 -15.53 -2.43
CA GLU A 214 -14.34 -16.26 -1.33
C GLU A 214 -15.43 -15.45 -0.66
N ASP A 215 -15.49 -14.15 -0.93
CA ASP A 215 -16.51 -13.27 -0.35
C ASP A 215 -17.74 -13.18 -1.26
N ARG A 216 -18.90 -13.45 -0.70
CA ARG A 216 -20.20 -13.32 -1.37
C ARG A 216 -20.83 -11.94 -1.16
N ILE A 217 -20.32 -11.14 -0.19
CA ILE A 217 -20.89 -9.83 0.19
C ILE A 217 -19.75 -8.90 0.64
N GLY A 218 -19.35 -7.92 -0.20
CA GLY A 218 -18.25 -6.99 0.07
C GLY A 218 -18.66 -5.56 0.44
N ARG A 219 -17.93 -4.88 1.35
CA ARG A 219 -18.13 -3.47 1.78
C ARG A 219 -16.81 -2.75 2.13
N HIS A 220 -16.72 -1.39 1.97
CA HIS A 220 -15.45 -0.62 1.97
C HIS A 220 -15.51 0.83 2.42
N TYR A 221 -14.35 1.43 2.81
CA TYR A 221 -14.12 2.89 2.96
C TYR A 221 -12.67 3.37 2.87
N VAL A 222 -12.47 4.65 2.43
CA VAL A 222 -11.20 5.12 1.97
C VAL A 222 -10.94 6.59 1.74
N GLN A 223 -9.72 7.15 2.01
CA GLN A 223 -9.07 8.24 1.30
C GLN A 223 -7.53 8.11 1.22
N SER A 224 -6.68 8.96 1.67
CA SER A 224 -5.21 9.00 1.44
C SER A 224 -4.50 7.65 1.59
N TRP A 225 -5.05 6.74 2.35
CA TRP A 225 -4.55 5.39 2.59
C TRP A 225 -4.95 4.36 1.52
N LEU A 226 -5.83 4.71 0.53
CA LEU A 226 -6.13 3.81 -0.59
C LEU A 226 -4.88 3.35 -1.31
N ARG A 227 -4.01 4.29 -1.62
CA ARG A 227 -2.74 3.95 -2.26
C ARG A 227 -1.92 3.04 -1.36
N GLY A 228 -1.83 3.35 -0.06
CA GLY A 228 -1.11 2.55 0.92
C GLY A 228 -1.69 1.14 1.08
N VAL A 229 -3.01 0.98 1.21
CA VAL A 229 -3.64 -0.34 1.32
C VAL A 229 -3.54 -1.12 0.00
N THR A 230 -3.72 -0.47 -1.14
CA THR A 230 -3.54 -1.11 -2.45
C THR A 230 -2.10 -1.59 -2.63
N HIS A 231 -1.13 -0.75 -2.27
CA HIS A 231 0.28 -1.09 -2.26
C HIS A 231 0.56 -2.31 -1.37
N TYR A 232 0.09 -2.26 -0.12
CA TYR A 232 0.20 -3.39 0.80
C TYR A 232 -0.36 -4.69 0.19
N LEU A 233 -1.57 -4.66 -0.36
CA LEU A 233 -2.20 -5.85 -0.95
C LEU A 233 -1.39 -6.42 -2.11
N LEU A 234 -0.88 -5.56 -2.98
CA LEU A 234 -0.07 -5.96 -4.12
C LEU A 234 1.31 -6.48 -3.70
N LEU A 235 1.89 -5.97 -2.61
CA LEU A 235 3.16 -6.48 -2.07
C LEU A 235 3.00 -7.79 -1.30
N ASN A 236 1.98 -7.87 -0.45
CA ASN A 236 1.74 -9.02 0.43
C ASN A 236 1.40 -10.29 -0.34
N GLU A 237 0.73 -10.14 -1.50
CA GLU A 237 0.42 -11.25 -2.40
C GLU A 237 0.93 -10.93 -3.82
N PRO A 238 2.18 -11.32 -4.15
CA PRO A 238 2.79 -11.00 -5.45
C PRO A 238 2.04 -11.57 -6.66
N ARG A 239 1.22 -12.60 -6.50
CA ARG A 239 0.39 -13.18 -7.56
C ARG A 239 -0.83 -12.33 -7.90
N THR A 240 -1.24 -11.45 -6.97
CA THR A 240 -2.39 -10.56 -7.18
C THR A 240 -2.09 -9.57 -8.30
N GLN A 241 -2.87 -9.65 -9.39
CA GLN A 241 -2.77 -8.74 -10.52
C GLN A 241 -3.77 -7.59 -10.42
N ARG A 242 -4.82 -7.75 -9.61
CA ARG A 242 -5.91 -6.77 -9.51
C ARG A 242 -6.46 -6.72 -8.09
N THR A 243 -6.78 -5.51 -7.65
CA THR A 243 -7.58 -5.28 -6.45
C THR A 243 -8.92 -4.68 -6.86
N VAL A 244 -9.99 -5.11 -6.24
CA VAL A 244 -11.36 -4.66 -6.57
C VAL A 244 -12.05 -4.12 -5.33
N LEU A 245 -12.94 -3.14 -5.55
CA LEU A 245 -13.83 -2.57 -4.54
C LEU A 245 -15.23 -2.49 -5.12
N GLU A 246 -16.25 -2.55 -4.27
CA GLU A 246 -17.65 -2.60 -4.68
C GLU A 246 -18.52 -1.62 -3.87
N PRO A 247 -18.16 -0.32 -3.84
CA PRO A 247 -18.93 0.67 -3.12
C PRO A 247 -20.35 0.83 -3.71
N ARG A 248 -21.26 1.30 -2.88
CA ARG A 248 -22.60 1.71 -3.33
C ARG A 248 -22.50 2.79 -4.40
N THR A 249 -23.35 2.72 -5.42
CA THR A 249 -23.36 3.67 -6.54
C THR A 249 -23.64 5.11 -6.12
N ASP A 250 -24.35 5.31 -5.01
CA ASP A 250 -24.68 6.64 -4.45
C ASP A 250 -23.52 7.27 -3.66
N ASN A 251 -22.44 6.53 -3.36
CA ASN A 251 -21.27 7.03 -2.65
C ASN A 251 -20.35 7.86 -3.56
N GLN A 252 -20.89 8.93 -4.14
CA GLN A 252 -20.16 9.80 -5.08
C GLN A 252 -18.90 10.43 -4.46
N ARG A 253 -18.89 10.62 -3.13
CA ARG A 253 -17.74 11.18 -2.43
C ARG A 253 -16.55 10.24 -2.50
N LEU A 254 -16.76 8.95 -2.35
CA LEU A 254 -15.72 7.94 -2.44
C LEU A 254 -15.14 7.86 -3.86
N PHE A 255 -15.97 7.87 -4.90
CA PHE A 255 -15.51 7.75 -6.29
C PHE A 255 -14.51 8.83 -6.69
N ARG A 256 -14.64 10.07 -6.16
CA ARG A 256 -13.68 11.16 -6.41
C ARG A 256 -12.26 10.87 -5.90
N HIS A 257 -12.10 9.91 -5.00
CA HIS A 257 -10.82 9.53 -4.43
C HIS A 257 -10.25 8.24 -5.02
N LEU A 258 -11.13 7.40 -5.60
CA LEU A 258 -10.73 6.12 -6.18
C LEU A 258 -9.93 6.30 -7.47
N GLU A 259 -10.38 7.18 -8.36
CA GLU A 259 -9.71 7.42 -9.65
C GLU A 259 -8.25 7.91 -9.46
N PRO A 260 -7.96 8.93 -8.64
CA PRO A 260 -6.58 9.34 -8.37
C PRO A 260 -5.72 8.27 -7.66
N ALA A 261 -6.35 7.26 -7.06
CA ALA A 261 -5.67 6.11 -6.47
C ALA A 261 -5.52 4.92 -7.43
N GLY A 262 -5.86 5.11 -8.72
CA GLY A 262 -5.67 4.12 -9.77
C GLY A 262 -6.83 3.16 -9.97
N TYR A 263 -7.97 3.37 -9.32
CA TYR A 263 -9.16 2.56 -9.52
C TYR A 263 -10.01 3.10 -10.65
N ARG A 264 -10.42 2.24 -11.57
CA ARG A 264 -11.35 2.55 -12.67
C ARG A 264 -12.64 1.76 -12.53
N THR A 265 -13.76 2.37 -12.91
CA THR A 265 -15.06 1.70 -12.94
C THR A 265 -15.07 0.60 -14.00
N ILE A 266 -15.54 -0.59 -13.62
CA ILE A 266 -15.70 -1.74 -14.50
C ILE A 266 -17.15 -1.95 -14.87
N LYS A 267 -18.05 -2.01 -13.88
CA LYS A 267 -19.48 -2.20 -14.09
C LYS A 267 -20.30 -1.78 -12.86
N GLU A 268 -21.59 -1.60 -13.05
CA GLU A 268 -22.57 -1.54 -11.95
C GLU A 268 -23.39 -2.84 -11.93
N PHE A 269 -23.83 -3.23 -10.75
CA PHE A 269 -24.63 -4.42 -10.54
C PHE A 269 -25.41 -4.33 -9.23
N ASP A 270 -26.47 -5.15 -9.12
CA ASP A 270 -27.35 -5.15 -7.96
C ASP A 270 -27.00 -6.32 -7.03
N PHE A 271 -26.74 -6.00 -5.76
CA PHE A 271 -26.82 -6.95 -4.65
C PHE A 271 -28.26 -6.97 -4.10
N PRO A 272 -28.66 -8.00 -3.34
CA PRO A 272 -29.98 -8.03 -2.73
C PRO A 272 -30.35 -6.80 -1.90
N HIS A 273 -29.36 -6.11 -1.33
CA HIS A 273 -29.52 -5.00 -0.40
C HIS A 273 -28.95 -3.66 -0.90
N LYS A 274 -28.23 -3.63 -2.01
CA LYS A 274 -27.62 -2.41 -2.54
C LYS A 274 -27.33 -2.50 -4.05
N ARG A 275 -27.32 -1.37 -4.74
CA ARG A 275 -26.68 -1.24 -6.05
C ARG A 275 -25.23 -0.81 -5.87
N SER A 276 -24.30 -1.56 -6.46
CA SER A 276 -22.87 -1.36 -6.32
C SER A 276 -22.20 -1.05 -7.64
N ARG A 277 -21.08 -0.32 -7.56
CA ARG A 277 -20.20 -0.06 -8.68
C ARG A 277 -18.87 -0.76 -8.41
N MET A 278 -18.54 -1.78 -9.21
CA MET A 278 -17.25 -2.42 -9.15
C MET A 278 -16.19 -1.49 -9.74
N VAL A 279 -15.18 -1.21 -8.96
CA VAL A 279 -13.97 -0.50 -9.39
C VAL A 279 -12.76 -1.38 -9.18
N MET A 280 -11.74 -1.22 -10.02
CA MET A 280 -10.58 -2.09 -10.07
C MET A 280 -9.30 -1.29 -10.25
N ALA A 281 -8.27 -1.60 -9.46
CA ALA A 281 -6.91 -1.19 -9.71
C ALA A 281 -6.11 -2.38 -10.25
N ASP A 282 -5.42 -2.16 -11.36
CA ASP A 282 -4.53 -3.11 -12.01
C ASP A 282 -3.10 -2.92 -11.51
N ARG A 283 -2.39 -4.02 -11.24
CA ARG A 283 -1.02 -4.02 -10.71
C ARG A 283 -0.06 -3.21 -11.57
N HIS A 284 -0.04 -3.46 -12.87
CA HIS A 284 0.87 -2.77 -13.78
C HIS A 284 0.59 -1.27 -13.77
N HIS A 285 -0.67 -0.88 -13.99
CA HIS A 285 -1.08 0.53 -13.97
C HIS A 285 -0.75 1.22 -12.64
N PHE A 286 -0.98 0.53 -11.51
CA PHE A 286 -0.69 1.10 -10.20
C PHE A 286 0.80 1.46 -10.04
N PHE A 287 1.71 0.55 -10.41
CA PHE A 287 3.14 0.78 -10.23
C PHE A 287 3.79 1.66 -11.29
N THR A 288 3.20 1.78 -12.48
CA THR A 288 3.76 2.60 -13.57
C THR A 288 3.18 4.01 -13.64
N GLU A 289 1.87 4.17 -13.46
CA GLU A 289 1.17 5.43 -13.71
C GLU A 289 0.70 6.14 -12.43
N VAL A 290 0.19 5.38 -11.44
CA VAL A 290 -0.41 5.96 -10.24
C VAL A 290 0.66 6.33 -9.23
N GLY A 291 1.50 5.39 -8.88
CA GLY A 291 2.54 5.51 -7.87
C GLY A 291 2.00 5.70 -6.46
N LEU A 292 2.92 5.90 -5.53
CA LEU A 292 2.67 6.08 -4.09
C LEU A 292 2.60 7.53 -3.68
#